data_10984721a9a475b8438f37105d749e58
#
_entry.id   10984721a9a475b8438f37105d749e58
#
_cell.length_a   1.000
_cell.length_b   1.000
_cell.length_c   1.000
_cell.angle_alpha   90.00
_cell.angle_beta   90.00
_cell.angle_gamma   90.00
#
_symmetry.space_group_name_H-M   'P 1'
#
loop_
_entity.id
_entity.type
_entity.pdbx_description
1 polymer ?
#
loop_
_entity_poly.entity_id
_entity_poly.type
_entity_poly.pdbx_seq_one_letter_code
_entity_poly.pdbx_strand_id
1 'polypeptide(L)'
;YDLYVPLMLLAFHSQGAPEWIKEVINGSQGHVIASREPDPAHIGGTWLELIKKKKKKQGIMPLAVVINEVVMINPDAVFEIPKNCLIMQIEPPADRPKGDLEEHAIEVIGMDEIGIEGHILISSDNLVFINRCLLEMSQRNQQEKIVVLSKISVMEEIPDNLDVEWIEGDSNSEKSFQLARANEAKVAFIDNADDGQNLMSVLRLEQATDGEVFTVATYHKEDFDQQLFKVGCDYSLDPEELIAPILSQSALNPGLGTLIEEIILEESTTQSLHVRKLNQETEIKSWLSTISELKENGEELPVGLIRSESRKLLVNPHPELSVNPGDRLVFIAPVKSAELQNGFEEDSNDEIDEIQVDVKPSAEAEKLFRMGLKLIKNEADYEEAYHCFHQAAILHHTRAKYNLGLMNFNGKGVERNLDESYHWFREAAKYGSKNARKALKSTRVLRKIRMNTVEHETPEFDTELVGRMTKEQLFWFASAVVAMVMADEHIDLHERSFLHSAIRLVDDTKQIQELEEYILRWQAPPLEEIKFSKKDKEQLLESLLNIATVDRSFDEREEQLLYQIATVIDISTEEIEN
;
A
#
# COMPACT_ATOMS: atom_id res chain seq x y z
N TYR A 1 -17.17 -20.77 -4.84
CA TYR A 1 -16.94 -19.42 -5.35
C TYR A 1 -17.33 -18.32 -4.33
N ASP A 2 -18.22 -18.61 -3.36
CA ASP A 2 -18.74 -17.56 -2.46
C ASP A 2 -17.72 -17.00 -1.47
N LEU A 3 -16.63 -17.70 -1.17
CA LEU A 3 -15.60 -17.25 -0.24
C LEU A 3 -14.25 -16.95 -0.90
N TYR A 4 -13.87 -17.63 -1.98
CA TYR A 4 -12.50 -17.47 -2.50
C TYR A 4 -12.29 -16.18 -3.30
N VAL A 5 -13.30 -15.70 -4.05
CA VAL A 5 -13.20 -14.41 -4.72
C VAL A 5 -13.01 -13.26 -3.72
N PRO A 6 -13.82 -13.17 -2.65
CA PRO A 6 -13.54 -12.23 -1.56
C PRO A 6 -12.13 -12.38 -0.95
N LEU A 7 -11.60 -13.60 -0.81
CA LEU A 7 -10.24 -13.82 -0.33
C LEU A 7 -9.16 -13.35 -1.31
N MET A 8 -9.37 -13.50 -2.64
CA MET A 8 -8.47 -12.94 -3.65
C MET A 8 -8.47 -11.42 -3.59
N LEU A 9 -9.63 -10.80 -3.44
CA LEU A 9 -9.75 -9.35 -3.26
C LEU A 9 -9.09 -8.90 -1.94
N LEU A 10 -9.24 -9.67 -0.88
CA LEU A 10 -8.61 -9.41 0.41
C LEU A 10 -7.07 -9.51 0.32
N ALA A 11 -6.53 -10.44 -0.48
CA ALA A 11 -5.10 -10.57 -0.73
C ALA A 11 -4.53 -9.30 -1.38
N PHE A 12 -5.33 -8.66 -2.23
CA PHE A 12 -4.96 -7.40 -2.85
C PHE A 12 -5.10 -6.21 -1.89
N HIS A 13 -6.25 -6.05 -1.22
CA HIS A 13 -6.53 -4.87 -0.38
C HIS A 13 -5.89 -4.93 1.01
N SER A 14 -5.71 -6.12 1.57
CA SER A 14 -5.25 -6.34 2.95
C SER A 14 -4.23 -7.47 3.03
N GLN A 15 -3.05 -7.25 2.45
CA GLN A 15 -1.97 -8.25 2.40
C GLN A 15 -1.63 -8.79 3.79
N GLY A 16 -1.64 -10.11 3.93
CA GLY A 16 -1.45 -10.84 5.18
C GLY A 16 -2.75 -11.21 5.89
N ALA A 17 -3.90 -10.65 5.50
CA ALA A 17 -5.19 -11.05 6.05
C ALA A 17 -5.61 -12.46 5.61
N PRO A 18 -5.41 -12.89 4.36
CA PRO A 18 -5.70 -14.28 3.98
C PRO A 18 -4.87 -15.30 4.76
N GLU A 19 -3.59 -15.04 5.01
CA GLU A 19 -2.72 -15.91 5.80
C GLU A 19 -3.19 -15.99 7.25
N TRP A 20 -3.65 -14.87 7.82
CA TRP A 20 -4.26 -14.85 9.14
C TRP A 20 -5.51 -15.74 9.20
N ILE A 21 -6.39 -15.65 8.20
CA ILE A 21 -7.59 -16.48 8.09
C ILE A 21 -7.22 -17.95 7.95
N LYS A 22 -6.28 -18.27 7.06
CA LYS A 22 -5.78 -19.64 6.87
C LYS A 22 -5.26 -20.24 8.19
N GLU A 23 -4.45 -19.50 8.94
CA GLU A 23 -3.92 -19.99 10.22
C GLU A 23 -5.00 -20.17 11.26
N VAL A 24 -5.92 -19.22 11.40
CA VAL A 24 -7.02 -19.30 12.39
C VAL A 24 -7.92 -20.51 12.12
N ILE A 25 -8.11 -20.87 10.84
CA ILE A 25 -8.96 -22.01 10.44
C ILE A 25 -8.18 -23.33 10.52
N ASN A 26 -6.96 -23.38 9.96
CA ASN A 26 -6.19 -24.62 9.80
C ASN A 26 -5.33 -24.95 11.02
N GLY A 27 -4.89 -23.92 11.77
CA GLY A 27 -4.04 -24.09 12.94
C GLY A 27 -2.67 -24.69 12.61
N SER A 28 -2.10 -24.38 11.45
CA SER A 28 -0.84 -24.96 10.96
C SER A 28 0.35 -24.67 11.90
N GLN A 29 0.32 -23.53 12.58
CA GLN A 29 1.29 -23.11 13.59
C GLN A 29 0.80 -23.38 15.04
N GLY A 30 -0.25 -24.20 15.19
CA GLY A 30 -0.76 -24.63 16.49
C GLY A 30 -1.78 -23.69 17.13
N HIS A 31 -2.18 -22.60 16.49
CA HIS A 31 -3.30 -21.80 16.96
C HIS A 31 -4.62 -22.54 16.80
N VAL A 32 -5.49 -22.45 17.80
CA VAL A 32 -6.78 -23.13 17.77
C VAL A 32 -7.89 -22.12 18.00
N ILE A 33 -8.86 -22.06 17.08
CA ILE A 33 -10.09 -21.33 17.32
C ILE A 33 -11.05 -22.22 18.13
N ALA A 34 -11.62 -21.67 19.18
CA ALA A 34 -12.51 -22.41 20.08
C ALA A 34 -13.64 -21.55 20.61
N SER A 35 -14.84 -22.13 20.69
CA SER A 35 -15.99 -21.56 21.39
C SER A 35 -16.08 -22.15 22.79
N ARG A 36 -15.95 -21.30 23.83
CA ARG A 36 -15.90 -21.73 25.25
C ARG A 36 -16.93 -20.98 26.08
N GLU A 37 -17.51 -21.64 27.07
CA GLU A 37 -18.28 -20.95 28.11
C GLU A 37 -17.40 -19.95 28.85
N PRO A 38 -17.92 -18.78 29.23
CA PRO A 38 -17.17 -17.83 30.05
C PRO A 38 -16.89 -18.42 31.44
N ASP A 39 -15.68 -18.20 31.94
CA ASP A 39 -15.37 -18.48 33.34
C ASP A 39 -16.33 -17.69 34.23
N PRO A 40 -16.92 -18.26 35.29
CA PRO A 40 -17.79 -17.56 36.24
C PRO A 40 -17.22 -16.22 36.76
N ALA A 41 -15.90 -16.12 36.87
CA ALA A 41 -15.19 -14.89 37.29
C ALA A 41 -15.23 -13.75 36.24
N HIS A 42 -15.67 -14.02 35.02
CA HIS A 42 -15.77 -13.02 33.96
C HIS A 42 -17.21 -12.60 33.66
N ILE A 43 -18.21 -13.35 34.17
CA ILE A 43 -19.63 -13.02 34.00
C ILE A 43 -19.95 -11.69 34.70
N GLY A 44 -20.60 -10.77 33.97
CA GLY A 44 -20.90 -9.42 34.45
C GLY A 44 -19.69 -8.46 34.41
N GLY A 45 -18.52 -8.92 34.00
CA GLY A 45 -17.39 -8.07 33.66
C GLY A 45 -17.47 -7.54 32.23
N THR A 46 -16.68 -6.52 31.90
CA THR A 46 -16.68 -5.93 30.55
C THR A 46 -15.87 -6.75 29.55
N TRP A 47 -16.18 -6.58 28.26
CA TRP A 47 -15.44 -7.22 27.16
C TRP A 47 -13.94 -6.90 27.20
N LEU A 48 -13.59 -5.63 27.42
CA LEU A 48 -12.19 -5.22 27.52
C LEU A 48 -11.46 -5.86 28.72
N GLU A 49 -12.14 -5.99 29.87
CA GLU A 49 -11.56 -6.70 31.02
C GLU A 49 -11.34 -8.17 30.74
N LEU A 50 -12.25 -8.82 30.01
CA LEU A 50 -12.10 -10.20 29.57
C LEU A 50 -10.86 -10.35 28.67
N ILE A 51 -10.74 -9.50 27.65
CA ILE A 51 -9.58 -9.50 26.74
C ILE A 51 -8.28 -9.34 27.55
N LYS A 52 -8.18 -8.30 28.37
CA LYS A 52 -6.98 -8.01 29.17
C LYS A 52 -6.59 -9.19 30.06
N LYS A 53 -7.56 -9.80 30.76
CA LYS A 53 -7.30 -10.92 31.68
C LYS A 53 -6.89 -12.20 30.94
N LYS A 54 -7.64 -12.60 29.91
CA LYS A 54 -7.33 -13.80 29.13
C LYS A 54 -6.02 -13.67 28.40
N LYS A 55 -5.79 -12.53 27.75
CA LYS A 55 -4.56 -12.27 27.01
C LYS A 55 -3.34 -12.30 27.89
N LYS A 56 -3.37 -11.61 29.04
CA LYS A 56 -2.25 -11.53 29.98
C LYS A 56 -1.93 -12.86 30.66
N LYS A 57 -2.96 -13.61 31.09
CA LYS A 57 -2.77 -14.83 31.89
C LYS A 57 -2.60 -16.08 31.06
N GLN A 58 -3.25 -16.20 29.93
CA GLN A 58 -3.39 -17.41 29.14
C GLN A 58 -2.92 -17.26 27.69
N GLY A 59 -2.60 -16.03 27.24
CA GLY A 59 -2.28 -15.75 25.85
C GLY A 59 -3.47 -15.85 24.89
N ILE A 60 -4.69 -16.06 25.42
CA ILE A 60 -5.92 -16.27 24.65
C ILE A 60 -6.45 -14.92 24.14
N MET A 61 -6.87 -14.90 22.88
CA MET A 61 -7.46 -13.73 22.23
C MET A 61 -8.96 -13.93 21.97
N PRO A 62 -9.86 -13.34 22.75
CA PRO A 62 -11.30 -13.33 22.47
C PRO A 62 -11.60 -12.53 21.21
N LEU A 63 -12.49 -13.07 20.35
CA LEU A 63 -12.89 -12.46 19.08
C LEU A 63 -14.38 -12.05 19.06
N ALA A 64 -15.24 -12.91 19.59
CA ALA A 64 -16.68 -12.75 19.49
C ALA A 64 -17.42 -13.35 20.70
N VAL A 65 -18.66 -12.92 20.87
CA VAL A 65 -19.62 -13.50 21.81
C VAL A 65 -20.78 -14.11 21.02
N VAL A 66 -21.14 -15.35 21.34
CA VAL A 66 -22.27 -16.05 20.71
C VAL A 66 -23.40 -16.18 21.73
N ILE A 67 -24.56 -15.62 21.43
CA ILE A 67 -25.76 -15.63 22.29
C ILE A 67 -26.94 -16.09 21.46
N ASN A 68 -27.59 -17.21 21.84
CA ASN A 68 -28.74 -17.72 21.11
C ASN A 68 -28.52 -17.83 19.59
N GLU A 69 -27.39 -18.37 19.19
CA GLU A 69 -26.95 -18.51 17.78
C GLU A 69 -26.60 -17.21 17.05
N VAL A 70 -26.76 -16.06 17.70
CA VAL A 70 -26.31 -14.77 17.14
C VAL A 70 -24.85 -14.53 17.52
N VAL A 71 -24.02 -14.28 16.52
CA VAL A 71 -22.59 -13.97 16.68
C VAL A 71 -22.42 -12.45 16.75
N MET A 72 -21.79 -12.00 17.81
CA MET A 72 -21.41 -10.60 17.98
C MET A 72 -19.91 -10.50 17.94
N ILE A 73 -19.36 -10.11 16.79
CA ILE A 73 -17.93 -9.98 16.56
C ILE A 73 -17.43 -8.69 17.21
N ASN A 74 -16.31 -8.75 17.92
CA ASN A 74 -15.64 -7.62 18.52
C ASN A 74 -16.59 -6.67 19.30
N PRO A 75 -17.36 -7.15 20.28
CA PRO A 75 -18.27 -6.30 21.06
C PRO A 75 -17.60 -5.03 21.60
N ASP A 76 -18.38 -4.02 21.90
CA ASP A 76 -17.89 -2.79 22.51
C ASP A 76 -17.08 -3.04 23.77
N ALA A 77 -16.11 -2.16 24.07
CA ALA A 77 -15.22 -2.30 25.23
C ALA A 77 -15.98 -2.48 26.56
N VAL A 78 -17.13 -1.81 26.69
CA VAL A 78 -18.00 -1.81 27.88
C VAL A 78 -19.10 -2.89 27.86
N PHE A 79 -19.15 -3.71 26.79
CA PHE A 79 -20.14 -4.80 26.71
C PHE A 79 -19.99 -5.75 27.88
N GLU A 80 -21.07 -6.00 28.63
CA GLU A 80 -21.08 -6.90 29.77
C GLU A 80 -21.26 -8.35 29.33
N ILE A 81 -20.40 -9.25 29.83
CA ILE A 81 -20.41 -10.68 29.48
C ILE A 81 -21.62 -11.38 30.11
N PRO A 82 -22.57 -11.90 29.31
CA PRO A 82 -23.72 -12.59 29.84
C PRO A 82 -23.36 -13.98 30.41
N LYS A 83 -24.23 -14.51 31.26
CA LYS A 83 -24.05 -15.85 31.82
C LYS A 83 -24.22 -16.96 30.77
N ASN A 84 -25.16 -16.80 29.85
CA ASN A 84 -25.53 -17.83 28.86
C ASN A 84 -24.98 -17.39 27.49
N CYS A 85 -23.68 -17.45 27.33
CA CYS A 85 -23.03 -17.17 26.04
C CYS A 85 -21.85 -18.12 25.84
N LEU A 86 -21.33 -18.16 24.62
CA LEU A 86 -20.03 -18.72 24.32
C LEU A 86 -19.09 -17.59 23.92
N ILE A 87 -17.84 -17.70 24.32
CA ILE A 87 -16.77 -16.81 23.87
C ILE A 87 -15.99 -17.53 22.79
N MET A 88 -16.01 -16.99 21.58
CA MET A 88 -15.17 -17.46 20.50
C MET A 88 -13.80 -16.77 20.63
N GLN A 89 -12.74 -17.56 20.59
CA GLN A 89 -11.39 -17.10 20.94
C GLN A 89 -10.31 -17.85 20.17
N ILE A 90 -9.16 -17.22 19.96
CA ILE A 90 -7.95 -17.88 19.49
C ILE A 90 -7.13 -18.32 20.71
N GLU A 91 -6.90 -19.61 20.84
CA GLU A 91 -6.03 -20.22 21.85
C GLU A 91 -4.60 -20.32 21.28
N PRO A 92 -3.56 -20.01 22.06
CA PRO A 92 -2.18 -20.12 21.59
C PRO A 92 -1.75 -21.57 21.48
N PRO A 93 -0.65 -21.89 20.73
CA PRO A 93 -0.05 -23.21 20.71
C PRO A 93 0.27 -23.74 22.12
N ALA A 94 0.04 -25.04 22.34
CA ALA A 94 0.24 -25.67 23.65
C ALA A 94 1.71 -25.72 24.06
N ASP A 95 2.62 -25.73 23.11
CA ASP A 95 4.07 -25.84 23.25
C ASP A 95 4.80 -24.51 23.11
N ARG A 96 4.09 -23.38 23.27
CA ARG A 96 4.65 -22.03 23.12
C ARG A 96 5.92 -21.87 23.98
N PRO A 97 7.11 -21.69 23.38
CA PRO A 97 8.35 -21.67 24.11
C PRO A 97 8.46 -20.42 24.99
N LYS A 98 9.13 -20.60 26.12
CA LYS A 98 9.48 -19.50 27.02
C LYS A 98 10.76 -18.84 26.52
N GLY A 99 10.69 -17.98 25.56
CA GLY A 99 11.91 -17.25 25.14
C GLY A 99 11.87 -16.70 23.72
N ASP A 100 11.35 -17.42 22.76
CA ASP A 100 11.13 -16.89 21.42
C ASP A 100 9.66 -16.49 21.27
N LEU A 101 9.41 -15.18 21.18
CA LEU A 101 8.05 -14.64 21.08
C LEU A 101 7.51 -14.70 19.63
N GLU A 102 8.35 -15.09 18.66
CA GLU A 102 8.05 -15.11 17.23
C GLU A 102 8.14 -16.51 16.59
N GLU A 103 8.35 -17.58 17.37
CA GLU A 103 8.60 -18.93 16.85
C GLU A 103 7.48 -19.48 15.95
N HIS A 104 6.24 -19.03 16.14
CA HIS A 104 5.07 -19.47 15.35
C HIS A 104 4.65 -18.42 14.30
N ALA A 105 5.61 -17.67 13.77
CA ALA A 105 5.35 -16.66 12.76
C ALA A 105 5.24 -17.29 11.37
N ILE A 106 4.28 -16.83 10.58
CA ILE A 106 3.97 -17.28 9.22
C ILE A 106 4.60 -16.31 8.23
N GLU A 107 5.21 -16.83 7.17
CA GLU A 107 5.69 -16.00 6.08
C GLU A 107 4.51 -15.42 5.29
N VAL A 108 4.48 -14.11 5.09
CA VAL A 108 3.46 -13.45 4.27
C VAL A 108 4.03 -13.27 2.87
N ILE A 109 3.31 -13.83 1.92
CA ILE A 109 3.68 -13.81 0.51
C ILE A 109 3.03 -12.58 -0.14
N GLY A 110 3.70 -11.99 -1.16
CA GLY A 110 3.11 -10.90 -1.94
C GLY A 110 3.03 -9.56 -1.21
N MET A 111 3.86 -9.30 -0.19
CA MET A 111 3.91 -8.01 0.52
C MET A 111 4.60 -6.89 -0.26
N ASP A 112 4.78 -7.02 -1.56
CA ASP A 112 5.36 -5.97 -2.36
C ASP A 112 4.36 -4.80 -2.55
N GLU A 113 4.86 -3.60 -2.80
CA GLU A 113 4.00 -2.44 -3.00
C GLU A 113 3.20 -2.63 -4.30
N ILE A 114 1.89 -2.78 -4.18
CA ILE A 114 0.99 -2.83 -5.32
C ILE A 114 0.96 -1.45 -5.97
N GLY A 115 1.07 -1.39 -7.30
CA GLY A 115 0.93 -0.14 -8.04
C GLY A 115 -0.35 0.59 -7.68
N ILE A 116 -0.25 1.88 -7.41
CA ILE A 116 -1.37 2.68 -6.90
C ILE A 116 -2.29 3.14 -8.05
N GLU A 117 -1.77 3.24 -9.27
CA GLU A 117 -2.52 3.66 -10.47
C GLU A 117 -2.72 2.46 -11.39
N GLY A 118 -3.85 2.43 -12.05
CA GLY A 118 -4.17 1.42 -13.04
C GLY A 118 -5.52 0.75 -12.82
N HIS A 119 -5.96 0.04 -13.82
CA HIS A 119 -7.22 -0.70 -13.78
C HIS A 119 -7.03 -2.08 -13.11
N ILE A 120 -8.15 -2.69 -12.76
CA ILE A 120 -8.20 -4.08 -12.31
C ILE A 120 -8.38 -4.95 -13.56
N LEU A 121 -7.48 -5.91 -13.77
CA LEU A 121 -7.57 -6.88 -14.86
C LEU A 121 -8.14 -8.20 -14.33
N ILE A 122 -9.21 -8.68 -14.96
CA ILE A 122 -9.75 -10.04 -14.73
C ILE A 122 -9.49 -10.87 -15.98
N SER A 123 -8.64 -11.88 -15.88
CA SER A 123 -8.32 -12.77 -17.00
C SER A 123 -8.86 -14.17 -16.73
N SER A 124 -10.00 -14.51 -17.35
CA SER A 124 -10.67 -15.78 -17.09
C SER A 124 -11.62 -16.17 -18.23
N ASP A 125 -11.73 -17.48 -18.48
CA ASP A 125 -12.78 -18.07 -19.32
C ASP A 125 -13.91 -18.68 -18.47
N ASN A 126 -13.91 -18.44 -17.15
CA ASN A 126 -14.88 -18.91 -16.20
C ASN A 126 -15.90 -17.79 -15.87
N LEU A 127 -17.09 -17.84 -16.50
CA LEU A 127 -18.14 -16.84 -16.27
C LEU A 127 -18.60 -16.76 -14.82
N VAL A 128 -18.60 -17.86 -14.08
CA VAL A 128 -19.02 -17.87 -12.67
C VAL A 128 -18.02 -17.06 -11.85
N PHE A 129 -16.73 -17.22 -12.11
CA PHE A 129 -15.68 -16.44 -11.47
C PHE A 129 -15.79 -14.95 -11.82
N ILE A 130 -15.89 -14.62 -13.12
CA ILE A 130 -16.00 -13.23 -13.58
C ILE A 130 -17.21 -12.56 -12.94
N ASN A 131 -18.39 -13.23 -12.97
CA ASN A 131 -19.61 -12.72 -12.36
C ASN A 131 -19.45 -12.43 -10.88
N ARG A 132 -18.81 -13.35 -10.16
CA ARG A 132 -18.60 -13.17 -8.72
C ARG A 132 -17.64 -12.01 -8.45
N CYS A 133 -16.56 -11.87 -9.21
CA CYS A 133 -15.66 -10.71 -9.11
C CYS A 133 -16.42 -9.40 -9.32
N LEU A 134 -17.21 -9.29 -10.39
CA LEU A 134 -17.97 -8.08 -10.67
C LEU A 134 -19.03 -7.78 -9.59
N LEU A 135 -19.71 -8.82 -9.06
CA LEU A 135 -20.68 -8.64 -7.99
C LEU A 135 -20.02 -8.13 -6.70
N GLU A 136 -18.92 -8.73 -6.28
CA GLU A 136 -18.17 -8.33 -5.09
C GLU A 136 -17.64 -6.89 -5.22
N MET A 137 -17.07 -6.56 -6.39
CA MET A 137 -16.57 -5.21 -6.66
C MET A 137 -17.72 -4.17 -6.68
N SER A 138 -18.88 -4.54 -7.21
CA SER A 138 -20.08 -3.70 -7.19
C SER A 138 -20.57 -3.41 -5.77
N GLN A 139 -20.58 -4.41 -4.90
CA GLN A 139 -21.00 -4.27 -3.51
C GLN A 139 -20.04 -3.40 -2.69
N ARG A 140 -18.76 -3.46 -3.00
CA ARG A 140 -17.71 -2.61 -2.39
C ARG A 140 -17.66 -1.19 -2.95
N ASN A 141 -18.59 -0.83 -3.86
CA ASN A 141 -18.59 0.45 -4.58
C ASN A 141 -17.24 0.78 -5.24
N GLN A 142 -16.62 -0.24 -5.86
CA GLN A 142 -15.35 -0.07 -6.54
C GLN A 142 -15.48 0.98 -7.64
N GLN A 143 -14.68 2.03 -7.57
CA GLN A 143 -14.70 3.14 -8.54
C GLN A 143 -13.67 2.96 -9.66
N GLU A 144 -12.86 1.92 -9.58
CA GLU A 144 -11.78 1.68 -10.52
C GLU A 144 -12.30 1.03 -11.78
N LYS A 145 -11.66 1.38 -12.90
CA LYS A 145 -11.92 0.70 -14.16
C LYS A 145 -11.55 -0.77 -14.07
N ILE A 146 -12.43 -1.63 -14.57
CA ILE A 146 -12.22 -3.07 -14.63
C ILE A 146 -12.08 -3.46 -16.10
N VAL A 147 -11.03 -4.19 -16.44
CA VAL A 147 -10.85 -4.77 -17.76
C VAL A 147 -10.99 -6.28 -17.65
N VAL A 148 -11.94 -6.85 -18.39
CA VAL A 148 -12.15 -8.31 -18.44
C VAL A 148 -11.56 -8.83 -19.73
N LEU A 149 -10.58 -9.73 -19.65
CA LEU A 149 -10.02 -10.47 -20.77
C LEU A 149 -10.56 -11.91 -20.75
N SER A 150 -11.34 -12.29 -21.75
CA SER A 150 -11.97 -13.61 -21.85
C SER A 150 -12.17 -14.02 -23.31
N LYS A 151 -12.15 -15.35 -23.59
CA LYS A 151 -12.59 -15.90 -24.87
C LYS A 151 -14.10 -15.86 -25.05
N ILE A 152 -14.81 -15.61 -23.96
CA ILE A 152 -16.28 -15.58 -23.95
C ILE A 152 -16.74 -14.19 -24.32
N SER A 153 -17.77 -14.10 -25.17
CA SER A 153 -18.38 -12.82 -25.53
C SER A 153 -19.02 -12.14 -24.31
N VAL A 154 -19.17 -10.82 -24.39
CA VAL A 154 -19.72 -9.96 -23.33
C VAL A 154 -20.97 -10.56 -22.68
N MET A 155 -21.04 -10.46 -21.37
CA MET A 155 -22.20 -10.86 -20.58
C MET A 155 -23.39 -9.93 -20.78
N GLU A 156 -24.60 -10.48 -20.62
CA GLU A 156 -25.85 -9.71 -20.73
C GLU A 156 -26.09 -8.77 -19.55
N GLU A 157 -25.52 -9.05 -18.37
CA GLU A 157 -25.76 -8.27 -17.15
C GLU A 157 -24.42 -7.89 -16.45
N ILE A 158 -23.94 -6.67 -16.69
CA ILE A 158 -22.86 -6.04 -15.94
C ILE A 158 -23.50 -5.08 -14.93
N PRO A 159 -23.08 -5.04 -13.66
CA PRO A 159 -23.59 -4.06 -12.69
C PRO A 159 -23.41 -2.61 -13.17
N ASP A 160 -24.48 -1.82 -13.11
CA ASP A 160 -24.52 -0.44 -13.65
C ASP A 160 -23.58 0.54 -12.94
N ASN A 161 -23.13 0.22 -11.73
CA ASN A 161 -22.23 1.04 -10.93
C ASN A 161 -20.74 0.75 -11.16
N LEU A 162 -20.39 -0.13 -12.10
CA LEU A 162 -19.02 -0.46 -12.45
C LEU A 162 -18.65 0.04 -13.85
N ASP A 163 -17.42 0.54 -14.00
CA ASP A 163 -16.82 0.82 -15.32
C ASP A 163 -16.08 -0.44 -15.81
N VAL A 164 -16.73 -1.22 -16.67
CA VAL A 164 -16.22 -2.50 -17.17
C VAL A 164 -15.97 -2.43 -18.66
N GLU A 165 -14.71 -2.64 -19.07
CA GLU A 165 -14.31 -2.85 -20.47
C GLU A 165 -14.09 -4.35 -20.71
N TRP A 166 -14.80 -4.92 -21.69
CA TRP A 166 -14.69 -6.33 -22.04
C TRP A 166 -13.86 -6.53 -23.31
N ILE A 167 -12.80 -7.31 -23.20
CA ILE A 167 -11.89 -7.63 -24.30
C ILE A 167 -12.01 -9.12 -24.63
N GLU A 168 -12.46 -9.44 -25.84
CA GLU A 168 -12.47 -10.82 -26.32
C GLU A 168 -11.08 -11.23 -26.75
N GLY A 169 -10.48 -12.20 -26.03
CA GLY A 169 -9.10 -12.64 -26.28
C GLY A 169 -8.71 -13.89 -25.50
N ASP A 170 -7.60 -14.51 -25.91
CA ASP A 170 -7.04 -15.69 -25.27
C ASP A 170 -6.02 -15.28 -24.21
N SER A 171 -6.25 -15.62 -22.95
CA SER A 171 -5.35 -15.41 -21.82
C SER A 171 -3.97 -16.11 -21.96
N ASN A 172 -3.85 -17.04 -22.92
CA ASN A 172 -2.56 -17.66 -23.26
C ASN A 172 -1.79 -16.87 -24.33
N SER A 173 -2.25 -15.69 -24.73
CA SER A 173 -1.65 -14.86 -25.76
C SER A 173 -1.18 -13.51 -25.19
N GLU A 174 0.11 -13.22 -25.31
CA GLU A 174 0.70 -11.93 -24.96
C GLU A 174 -0.02 -10.74 -25.67
N LYS A 175 -0.41 -10.93 -26.95
CA LYS A 175 -1.15 -9.90 -27.68
C LYS A 175 -2.51 -9.58 -27.06
N SER A 176 -3.18 -10.55 -26.44
CA SER A 176 -4.44 -10.31 -25.75
C SER A 176 -4.23 -9.46 -24.51
N PHE A 177 -3.16 -9.68 -23.77
CA PHE A 177 -2.80 -8.83 -22.64
C PHE A 177 -2.39 -7.41 -23.07
N GLN A 178 -1.69 -7.27 -24.21
CA GLN A 178 -1.41 -5.94 -24.78
C GLN A 178 -2.68 -5.21 -25.20
N LEU A 179 -3.68 -5.91 -25.79
CA LEU A 179 -4.98 -5.33 -26.10
C LEU A 179 -5.76 -4.93 -24.84
N ALA A 180 -5.62 -5.69 -23.77
CA ALA A 180 -6.19 -5.39 -22.48
C ALA A 180 -5.41 -4.32 -21.70
N ARG A 181 -4.36 -3.76 -22.30
CA ARG A 181 -3.48 -2.77 -21.66
C ARG A 181 -2.99 -3.25 -20.30
N ALA A 182 -2.58 -4.52 -20.21
CA ALA A 182 -2.21 -5.15 -18.96
C ALA A 182 -1.06 -4.42 -18.24
N ASN A 183 -0.16 -3.76 -18.97
CA ASN A 183 0.89 -2.90 -18.42
C ASN A 183 0.38 -1.65 -17.67
N GLU A 184 -0.89 -1.30 -17.86
CA GLU A 184 -1.56 -0.23 -17.12
C GLU A 184 -2.40 -0.77 -15.95
N ALA A 185 -2.43 -2.09 -15.76
CA ALA A 185 -3.18 -2.70 -14.66
C ALA A 185 -2.35 -2.64 -13.37
N LYS A 186 -2.99 -2.42 -12.24
CA LYS A 186 -2.36 -2.51 -10.92
C LYS A 186 -2.44 -3.91 -10.32
N VAL A 187 -3.47 -4.67 -10.69
CA VAL A 187 -3.68 -6.05 -10.25
C VAL A 187 -4.32 -6.86 -11.36
N ALA A 188 -3.95 -8.13 -11.44
CA ALA A 188 -4.58 -9.10 -12.32
C ALA A 188 -5.09 -10.31 -11.54
N PHE A 189 -6.36 -10.63 -11.70
CA PHE A 189 -6.99 -11.83 -11.17
C PHE A 189 -7.11 -12.90 -12.26
N ILE A 190 -6.53 -14.06 -12.04
CA ILE A 190 -6.47 -15.16 -13.02
C ILE A 190 -7.13 -16.40 -12.46
N ASP A 191 -8.21 -16.88 -13.13
CA ASP A 191 -8.91 -18.11 -12.82
C ASP A 191 -9.46 -18.75 -14.09
N ASN A 192 -8.76 -19.72 -14.64
CA ASN A 192 -9.18 -20.48 -15.82
C ASN A 192 -9.57 -21.92 -15.45
N ALA A 193 -10.01 -22.68 -16.44
CA ALA A 193 -10.57 -24.03 -16.25
C ALA A 193 -9.59 -25.06 -15.66
N ASP A 194 -8.27 -24.85 -15.82
CA ASP A 194 -7.24 -25.73 -15.28
C ASP A 194 -5.94 -24.99 -14.92
N ASP A 195 -5.17 -25.61 -14.01
CA ASP A 195 -3.93 -25.04 -13.47
C ASP A 195 -2.86 -24.75 -14.53
N GLY A 196 -2.81 -25.55 -15.58
CA GLY A 196 -1.88 -25.34 -16.71
C GLY A 196 -2.23 -24.07 -17.49
N GLN A 197 -3.53 -23.78 -17.65
CA GLN A 197 -3.98 -22.52 -18.26
C GLN A 197 -3.68 -21.33 -17.34
N ASN A 198 -3.89 -21.46 -16.04
CA ASN A 198 -3.54 -20.41 -15.06
C ASN A 198 -2.04 -20.11 -15.11
N LEU A 199 -1.20 -21.15 -15.08
CA LEU A 199 0.25 -21.01 -15.18
C LEU A 199 0.68 -20.30 -16.48
N MET A 200 0.09 -20.66 -17.61
CA MET A 200 0.39 -20.03 -18.89
C MET A 200 -0.10 -18.59 -18.97
N SER A 201 -1.26 -18.30 -18.40
CA SER A 201 -1.81 -16.94 -18.33
C SER A 201 -0.92 -16.03 -17.49
N VAL A 202 -0.47 -16.48 -16.32
CA VAL A 202 0.50 -15.75 -15.48
C VAL A 202 1.79 -15.49 -16.27
N LEU A 203 2.39 -16.54 -16.86
CA LEU A 203 3.61 -16.38 -17.63
C LEU A 203 3.49 -15.36 -18.79
N ARG A 204 2.34 -15.34 -19.49
CA ARG A 204 2.09 -14.40 -20.58
C ARG A 204 1.81 -12.99 -20.09
N LEU A 205 1.14 -12.85 -18.95
CA LEU A 205 0.95 -11.56 -18.28
C LEU A 205 2.30 -10.99 -17.89
N GLU A 206 3.14 -11.75 -17.19
CA GLU A 206 4.49 -11.33 -16.77
C GLU A 206 5.36 -10.89 -17.96
N GLN A 207 5.28 -11.62 -19.09
CA GLN A 207 5.98 -11.23 -20.32
C GLN A 207 5.43 -9.95 -20.97
N ALA A 208 4.13 -9.66 -20.79
CA ALA A 208 3.48 -8.48 -21.36
C ALA A 208 3.65 -7.23 -20.49
N THR A 209 3.99 -7.39 -19.22
CA THR A 209 4.01 -6.32 -18.20
C THR A 209 5.37 -6.14 -17.53
N ASP A 210 6.40 -6.93 -17.95
CA ASP A 210 7.72 -6.96 -17.31
C ASP A 210 7.68 -7.18 -15.77
N GLY A 211 6.62 -7.86 -15.27
CA GLY A 211 6.45 -8.17 -13.85
C GLY A 211 5.96 -7.00 -12.98
N GLU A 212 5.41 -5.95 -13.57
CA GLU A 212 4.98 -4.74 -12.83
C GLU A 212 3.57 -4.85 -12.22
N VAL A 213 2.79 -5.86 -12.61
CA VAL A 213 1.39 -6.04 -12.21
C VAL A 213 1.29 -7.05 -11.07
N PHE A 214 0.64 -6.67 -9.97
CA PHE A 214 0.38 -7.61 -8.88
C PHE A 214 -0.57 -8.71 -9.34
N THR A 215 -0.09 -9.97 -9.37
CA THR A 215 -0.81 -11.09 -9.97
C THR A 215 -1.35 -12.03 -8.90
N VAL A 216 -2.66 -12.25 -8.92
CA VAL A 216 -3.37 -13.19 -8.06
C VAL A 216 -3.95 -14.30 -8.92
N ALA A 217 -3.56 -15.55 -8.68
CA ALA A 217 -4.03 -16.69 -9.46
C ALA A 217 -4.57 -17.83 -8.59
N THR A 218 -5.51 -18.61 -9.13
CA THR A 218 -5.99 -19.83 -8.49
C THR A 218 -5.22 -21.06 -8.94
N TYR A 219 -5.19 -22.09 -8.09
CA TYR A 219 -4.74 -23.42 -8.42
C TYR A 219 -5.61 -24.47 -7.70
N HIS A 220 -5.59 -25.71 -8.17
CA HIS A 220 -6.38 -26.82 -7.61
C HIS A 220 -5.50 -28.03 -7.25
N LYS A 221 -4.24 -28.06 -7.70
CA LYS A 221 -3.28 -29.12 -7.40
C LYS A 221 -2.08 -28.52 -6.69
N GLU A 222 -1.73 -29.07 -5.56
CA GLU A 222 -0.69 -28.59 -4.64
C GLU A 222 0.65 -28.28 -5.33
N ASP A 223 1.03 -29.05 -6.34
CA ASP A 223 2.28 -28.82 -7.08
C ASP A 223 2.31 -27.52 -7.90
N PHE A 224 1.14 -26.92 -8.21
CA PHE A 224 1.05 -25.71 -9.03
C PHE A 224 1.31 -24.43 -8.27
N ASP A 225 1.12 -24.39 -6.96
CA ASP A 225 1.47 -23.24 -6.11
C ASP A 225 2.92 -22.78 -6.36
N GLN A 226 3.89 -23.66 -6.17
CA GLN A 226 5.31 -23.36 -6.41
C GLN A 226 5.63 -23.01 -7.87
N GLN A 227 4.87 -23.57 -8.82
CA GLN A 227 5.08 -23.27 -10.23
C GLN A 227 4.58 -21.86 -10.59
N LEU A 228 3.45 -21.45 -10.05
CA LEU A 228 2.90 -20.11 -10.20
C LEU A 228 3.88 -19.05 -9.65
N PHE A 229 4.46 -19.25 -8.47
CA PHE A 229 5.50 -18.36 -7.95
C PHE A 229 6.73 -18.28 -8.85
N LYS A 230 7.18 -19.40 -9.41
CA LYS A 230 8.36 -19.42 -10.32
C LYS A 230 8.15 -18.66 -11.62
N VAL A 231 6.91 -18.47 -12.05
CA VAL A 231 6.59 -17.71 -13.27
C VAL A 231 6.18 -16.27 -12.99
N GLY A 232 6.23 -15.81 -11.71
CA GLY A 232 6.02 -14.42 -11.32
C GLY A 232 4.69 -14.13 -10.62
N CYS A 233 3.87 -15.14 -10.30
CA CYS A 233 2.64 -14.91 -9.53
C CYS A 233 2.96 -14.41 -8.12
N ASP A 234 2.37 -13.29 -7.72
CA ASP A 234 2.59 -12.70 -6.40
C ASP A 234 1.79 -13.38 -5.31
N TYR A 235 0.59 -13.84 -5.63
CA TYR A 235 -0.28 -14.55 -4.69
C TYR A 235 -1.05 -15.67 -5.39
N SER A 236 -1.04 -16.85 -4.78
CA SER A 236 -1.78 -18.00 -5.27
C SER A 236 -2.74 -18.53 -4.21
N LEU A 237 -3.90 -19.03 -4.63
CA LEU A 237 -4.95 -19.51 -3.76
C LEU A 237 -5.56 -20.80 -4.29
N ASP A 238 -5.63 -21.82 -3.42
CA ASP A 238 -6.47 -23.00 -3.65
C ASP A 238 -7.88 -22.75 -3.09
N PRO A 239 -8.92 -22.69 -3.93
CA PRO A 239 -10.30 -22.50 -3.48
C PRO A 239 -10.78 -23.59 -2.52
N GLU A 240 -10.25 -24.80 -2.60
CA GLU A 240 -10.69 -25.95 -1.79
C GLU A 240 -9.97 -26.03 -0.43
N GLU A 241 -8.78 -25.44 -0.31
CA GLU A 241 -7.94 -25.51 0.91
C GLU A 241 -8.65 -25.01 2.18
N LEU A 242 -9.53 -24.04 2.06
CA LEU A 242 -10.23 -23.44 3.20
C LEU A 242 -11.62 -24.03 3.45
N ILE A 243 -12.30 -24.57 2.43
CA ILE A 243 -13.69 -25.00 2.55
C ILE A 243 -13.83 -26.17 3.53
N ALA A 244 -13.01 -27.21 3.39
CA ALA A 244 -13.08 -28.39 4.24
C ALA A 244 -12.74 -28.10 5.70
N PRO A 245 -11.67 -27.35 6.02
CA PRO A 245 -11.39 -26.89 7.38
C PRO A 245 -12.48 -26.00 7.97
N ILE A 246 -13.04 -25.04 7.22
CA ILE A 246 -14.15 -24.19 7.69
C ILE A 246 -15.35 -25.06 8.09
N LEU A 247 -15.76 -25.99 7.24
CA LEU A 247 -16.88 -26.87 7.53
C LEU A 247 -16.64 -27.74 8.77
N SER A 248 -15.45 -28.34 8.88
CA SER A 248 -15.11 -29.21 10.02
C SER A 248 -15.02 -28.42 11.32
N GLN A 249 -14.38 -27.26 11.29
CA GLN A 249 -14.24 -26.39 12.47
C GLN A 249 -15.57 -25.74 12.87
N SER A 250 -16.42 -25.36 11.91
CA SER A 250 -17.76 -24.81 12.21
C SER A 250 -18.67 -25.82 12.90
N ALA A 251 -18.51 -27.12 12.60
CA ALA A 251 -19.23 -28.18 13.31
C ALA A 251 -18.81 -28.32 14.79
N LEU A 252 -17.55 -27.98 15.10
CA LEU A 252 -16.98 -28.04 16.46
C LEU A 252 -17.14 -26.74 17.23
N ASN A 253 -17.19 -25.61 16.53
CA ASN A 253 -17.19 -24.27 17.09
C ASN A 253 -18.42 -23.48 16.60
N PRO A 254 -19.54 -23.52 17.32
CA PRO A 254 -20.77 -22.80 16.94
C PRO A 254 -20.48 -21.31 16.70
N GLY A 255 -20.94 -20.79 15.58
CA GLY A 255 -20.75 -19.40 15.16
C GLY A 255 -19.49 -19.14 14.33
N LEU A 256 -18.58 -20.12 14.15
CA LEU A 256 -17.37 -19.90 13.37
C LEU A 256 -17.66 -19.62 11.89
N GLY A 257 -18.59 -20.34 11.29
CA GLY A 257 -19.00 -20.08 9.91
C GLY A 257 -19.43 -18.64 9.72
N THR A 258 -20.30 -18.14 10.60
CA THR A 258 -20.75 -16.75 10.58
C THR A 258 -19.61 -15.76 10.82
N LEU A 259 -18.69 -16.04 11.76
CA LEU A 259 -17.53 -15.20 12.01
C LEU A 259 -16.67 -15.04 10.73
N ILE A 260 -16.36 -16.16 10.09
CA ILE A 260 -15.51 -16.17 8.88
C ILE A 260 -16.21 -15.47 7.71
N GLU A 261 -17.51 -15.78 7.52
CA GLU A 261 -18.32 -15.15 6.50
C GLU A 261 -18.40 -13.63 6.69
N GLU A 262 -18.66 -13.16 7.90
CA GLU A 262 -18.71 -11.73 8.18
C GLU A 262 -17.35 -11.03 8.00
N ILE A 263 -16.25 -11.63 8.39
CA ILE A 263 -14.92 -11.04 8.26
C ILE A 263 -14.48 -10.95 6.79
N ILE A 264 -14.89 -11.91 5.94
CA ILE A 264 -14.44 -12.00 4.56
C ILE A 264 -15.35 -11.22 3.60
N LEU A 265 -16.68 -11.33 3.75
CA LEU A 265 -17.63 -10.90 2.72
C LEU A 265 -17.92 -9.39 2.72
N GLU A 266 -17.67 -8.65 3.78
CA GLU A 266 -17.93 -7.20 3.89
C GLU A 266 -19.37 -6.73 3.46
N GLU A 267 -20.25 -7.65 3.08
CA GLU A 267 -21.52 -7.37 2.36
C GLU A 267 -22.59 -6.61 3.18
N SER A 268 -22.60 -6.80 4.48
CA SER A 268 -23.68 -6.22 5.31
C SER A 268 -23.22 -5.91 6.70
N THR A 269 -21.96 -5.99 6.95
CA THR A 269 -21.46 -6.29 8.24
C THR A 269 -20.93 -5.10 8.95
N THR A 270 -21.11 -5.16 10.18
CA THR A 270 -20.56 -4.16 11.09
C THR A 270 -19.06 -4.32 11.28
N GLN A 271 -18.45 -5.47 10.91
CA GLN A 271 -17.04 -5.80 11.23
C GLN A 271 -16.33 -6.49 10.07
N SER A 272 -15.11 -6.07 9.76
CA SER A 272 -14.25 -6.71 8.76
C SER A 272 -12.79 -6.78 9.21
N LEU A 273 -11.97 -7.54 8.49
CA LEU A 273 -10.55 -7.72 8.76
C LEU A 273 -9.73 -6.76 7.92
N HIS A 274 -8.91 -5.97 8.58
CA HIS A 274 -8.09 -4.94 7.97
C HIS A 274 -6.60 -5.14 8.32
N VAL A 275 -5.73 -4.61 7.46
CA VAL A 275 -4.29 -4.53 7.72
C VAL A 275 -3.84 -3.09 7.57
N ARG A 276 -3.18 -2.54 8.59
CA ARG A 276 -2.69 -1.16 8.61
C ARG A 276 -1.22 -1.09 9.01
N LYS A 277 -0.40 -0.37 8.24
CA LYS A 277 1.00 -0.09 8.56
C LYS A 277 1.07 0.98 9.67
N LEU A 278 1.91 0.75 10.66
CA LEU A 278 2.15 1.71 11.73
C LEU A 278 3.15 2.78 11.28
N ASN A 279 2.87 4.02 11.64
CA ASN A 279 3.73 5.16 11.31
C ASN A 279 5.09 5.08 12.02
N GLN A 280 6.11 5.74 11.47
CA GLN A 280 7.45 5.82 12.05
C GLN A 280 7.48 6.53 13.42
N GLU A 281 6.48 7.33 13.74
CA GLU A 281 6.32 8.04 15.01
C GLU A 281 5.59 7.21 16.08
N THR A 282 5.15 5.99 15.73
CA THR A 282 4.44 5.12 16.67
C THR A 282 5.36 4.78 17.83
N GLU A 283 4.92 5.05 19.07
CA GLU A 283 5.66 4.63 20.26
C GLU A 283 5.75 3.11 20.35
N ILE A 284 6.92 2.59 20.68
CA ILE A 284 7.12 1.17 20.94
C ILE A 284 6.35 0.78 22.20
N LYS A 285 5.32 -0.05 22.03
CA LYS A 285 4.45 -0.53 23.10
C LYS A 285 4.39 -2.06 23.11
N SER A 286 3.97 -2.64 24.23
CA SER A 286 3.68 -4.08 24.25
C SER A 286 2.37 -4.36 23.51
N TRP A 287 2.26 -5.55 22.93
CA TRP A 287 1.03 -6.00 22.27
C TRP A 287 -0.22 -5.82 23.13
N LEU A 288 -0.15 -6.16 24.42
CA LEU A 288 -1.27 -5.97 25.35
C LEU A 288 -1.65 -4.51 25.53
N SER A 289 -0.66 -3.60 25.54
CA SER A 289 -0.92 -2.16 25.63
C SER A 289 -1.59 -1.63 24.35
N THR A 290 -1.13 -2.10 23.19
CA THR A 290 -1.72 -1.75 21.89
C THR A 290 -3.19 -2.19 21.80
N ILE A 291 -3.50 -3.44 22.17
CA ILE A 291 -4.89 -3.91 22.23
C ILE A 291 -5.73 -3.03 23.16
N SER A 292 -5.20 -2.72 24.35
CA SER A 292 -5.94 -1.95 25.36
C SER A 292 -6.27 -0.55 24.86
N GLU A 293 -5.29 0.13 24.29
CA GLU A 293 -5.43 1.49 23.78
C GLU A 293 -6.40 1.58 22.59
N LEU A 294 -6.23 0.71 21.61
CA LEU A 294 -7.08 0.72 20.41
C LEU A 294 -8.53 0.34 20.75
N LYS A 295 -8.73 -0.59 21.70
CA LYS A 295 -10.07 -0.96 22.14
C LYS A 295 -10.72 0.04 23.08
N GLU A 296 -9.96 0.80 23.86
CA GLU A 296 -10.47 1.87 24.73
C GLU A 296 -10.84 3.12 23.93
N ASN A 297 -10.04 3.46 22.91
CA ASN A 297 -10.18 4.68 22.14
C ASN A 297 -11.02 4.51 20.86
N GLY A 298 -11.28 3.29 20.44
CA GLY A 298 -11.98 2.96 19.22
C GLY A 298 -12.63 1.58 19.25
N GLU A 299 -13.17 1.18 18.13
CA GLU A 299 -13.83 -0.12 17.93
C GLU A 299 -12.88 -1.19 17.36
N GLU A 300 -11.57 -0.91 17.28
CA GLU A 300 -10.58 -1.80 16.69
C GLU A 300 -10.14 -2.89 17.66
N LEU A 301 -10.06 -4.12 17.15
CA LEU A 301 -9.54 -5.29 17.87
C LEU A 301 -8.31 -5.84 17.14
N PRO A 302 -7.08 -5.49 17.55
CA PRO A 302 -5.87 -6.08 16.96
C PRO A 302 -5.80 -7.58 17.23
N VAL A 303 -5.66 -8.38 16.17
CA VAL A 303 -5.66 -9.85 16.22
C VAL A 303 -4.40 -10.48 15.65
N GLY A 304 -3.56 -9.70 14.97
CA GLY A 304 -2.30 -10.12 14.39
C GLY A 304 -1.33 -8.97 14.20
N LEU A 305 -0.05 -9.30 14.01
CA LEU A 305 1.05 -8.37 13.77
C LEU A 305 1.95 -8.90 12.65
N ILE A 306 2.20 -8.09 11.63
CA ILE A 306 3.17 -8.42 10.59
C ILE A 306 4.41 -7.57 10.82
N ARG A 307 5.55 -8.22 10.94
CA ARG A 307 6.84 -7.55 11.14
C ARG A 307 7.30 -6.85 9.87
N SER A 308 7.73 -5.61 9.99
CA SER A 308 8.27 -4.84 8.87
C SER A 308 9.56 -5.44 8.30
N GLU A 309 10.46 -5.94 9.16
CA GLU A 309 11.77 -6.45 8.75
C GLU A 309 11.70 -7.87 8.15
N SER A 310 11.00 -8.79 8.84
CA SER A 310 10.98 -10.21 8.46
C SER A 310 9.80 -10.58 7.57
N ARG A 311 8.83 -9.68 7.35
CA ARG A 311 7.57 -9.92 6.64
C ARG A 311 6.79 -11.13 7.20
N LYS A 312 6.96 -11.44 8.47
CA LYS A 312 6.32 -12.56 9.15
C LYS A 312 5.09 -12.10 9.91
N LEU A 313 3.99 -12.81 9.71
CA LEU A 313 2.74 -12.64 10.43
C LEU A 313 2.76 -13.45 11.72
N LEU A 314 2.46 -12.79 12.80
CA LEU A 314 2.21 -13.36 14.11
C LEU A 314 0.70 -13.32 14.38
N VAL A 315 0.04 -14.48 14.33
CA VAL A 315 -1.36 -14.62 14.72
C VAL A 315 -1.41 -14.67 16.25
N ASN A 316 -2.30 -13.86 16.84
CA ASN A 316 -2.43 -13.81 18.29
C ASN A 316 -1.09 -13.60 19.03
N PRO A 317 -0.34 -12.50 18.77
CA PRO A 317 1.00 -12.26 19.34
C PRO A 317 1.08 -12.38 20.86
N HIS A 318 2.26 -12.68 21.41
CA HIS A 318 2.46 -12.71 22.87
C HIS A 318 2.15 -11.35 23.50
N PRO A 319 1.53 -11.29 24.70
CA PRO A 319 1.13 -10.01 25.33
C PRO A 319 2.30 -9.04 25.59
N GLU A 320 3.52 -9.55 25.78
CA GLU A 320 4.73 -8.76 26.02
C GLU A 320 5.53 -8.45 24.74
N LEU A 321 5.08 -8.95 23.58
CA LEU A 321 5.75 -8.66 22.31
C LEU A 321 5.71 -7.16 22.03
N SER A 322 6.85 -6.60 21.63
CA SER A 322 6.93 -5.19 21.24
C SER A 322 6.30 -4.99 19.87
N VAL A 323 5.49 -3.95 19.75
CA VAL A 323 4.96 -3.43 18.48
C VAL A 323 5.86 -2.28 18.06
N ASN A 324 6.44 -2.35 16.88
CA ASN A 324 7.46 -1.41 16.42
C ASN A 324 6.90 -0.48 15.31
N PRO A 325 7.49 0.70 15.13
CA PRO A 325 7.23 1.51 13.95
C PRO A 325 7.46 0.73 12.65
N GLY A 326 6.58 0.91 11.68
CA GLY A 326 6.65 0.20 10.40
C GLY A 326 6.04 -1.20 10.39
N ASP A 327 5.77 -1.83 11.56
CA ASP A 327 5.00 -3.07 11.62
C ASP A 327 3.57 -2.82 11.08
N ARG A 328 2.91 -3.90 10.64
CA ARG A 328 1.49 -3.80 10.21
C ARG A 328 0.60 -4.52 11.22
N LEU A 329 -0.46 -3.86 11.64
CA LEU A 329 -1.49 -4.46 12.48
C LEU A 329 -2.53 -5.15 11.60
N VAL A 330 -2.87 -6.39 11.96
CA VAL A 330 -4.08 -7.08 11.48
C VAL A 330 -5.13 -6.90 12.56
N PHE A 331 -6.27 -6.31 12.22
CA PHE A 331 -7.30 -5.97 13.21
C PHE A 331 -8.72 -6.14 12.66
N ILE A 332 -9.67 -6.39 13.54
CA ILE A 332 -11.09 -6.44 13.26
C ILE A 332 -11.71 -5.11 13.68
N ALA A 333 -12.42 -4.45 12.78
CA ALA A 333 -13.08 -3.18 13.03
C ALA A 333 -14.34 -3.01 12.17
N PRO A 334 -15.27 -2.09 12.56
CA PRO A 334 -16.36 -1.68 11.69
C PRO A 334 -15.82 -1.08 10.39
N VAL A 335 -16.42 -1.42 9.26
CA VAL A 335 -16.02 -0.91 7.93
C VAL A 335 -15.89 0.62 7.91
N LYS A 336 -16.83 1.33 8.55
CA LYS A 336 -16.81 2.81 8.61
C LYS A 336 -15.66 3.39 9.44
N SER A 337 -15.24 2.71 10.50
CA SER A 337 -14.10 3.19 11.33
C SER A 337 -12.77 2.93 10.64
N ALA A 338 -12.66 1.85 9.87
CA ALA A 338 -11.50 1.59 9.04
C ALA A 338 -11.33 2.65 7.94
N GLU A 339 -12.41 3.04 7.26
CA GLU A 339 -12.39 4.13 6.26
C GLU A 339 -12.00 5.49 6.85
N LEU A 340 -12.42 5.79 8.09
CA LEU A 340 -12.12 7.06 8.76
C LEU A 340 -10.69 7.11 9.33
N GLN A 341 -10.14 5.98 9.73
CA GLN A 341 -8.79 5.89 10.30
C GLN A 341 -7.73 5.61 9.24
N ASN A 342 -8.11 5.06 8.11
CA ASN A 342 -7.29 4.97 6.90
C ASN A 342 -7.10 6.32 6.20
N GLY A 343 -7.28 7.42 6.92
CA GLY A 343 -7.01 8.79 6.45
C GLY A 343 -5.58 8.99 5.92
N PHE A 344 -4.74 7.97 6.01
CA PHE A 344 -3.42 7.83 5.40
C PHE A 344 -3.22 6.46 4.75
N GLU A 345 -4.29 5.69 4.52
CA GLU A 345 -4.20 4.58 3.60
C GLU A 345 -3.89 5.13 2.22
N GLU A 346 -3.00 4.46 1.56
CA GLU A 346 -2.77 4.59 0.14
C GLU A 346 -4.15 4.48 -0.52
N ASP A 347 -4.73 5.64 -0.86
CA ASP A 347 -5.89 5.66 -1.71
C ASP A 347 -5.54 4.96 -3.01
N SER A 348 -6.02 3.75 -3.12
CA SER A 348 -5.96 2.96 -4.33
C SER A 348 -6.89 3.48 -5.43
N ASN A 349 -7.30 4.75 -5.38
CA ASN A 349 -8.14 5.35 -6.40
C ASN A 349 -7.79 6.80 -6.62
N ASP A 350 -6.71 7.04 -7.36
CA ASP A 350 -6.48 8.31 -8.02
C ASP A 350 -6.69 8.23 -9.53
N GLU A 351 -7.74 7.60 -10.01
CA GLU A 351 -8.42 8.21 -11.15
C GLU A 351 -9.02 9.50 -10.60
N ILE A 352 -8.31 10.58 -10.84
CA ILE A 352 -8.86 11.92 -10.69
C ILE A 352 -9.95 11.98 -11.75
N ASP A 353 -11.15 11.54 -11.39
CA ASP A 353 -12.32 11.91 -12.16
C ASP A 353 -12.19 13.39 -12.39
N GLU A 354 -12.05 13.77 -13.65
CA GLU A 354 -12.18 15.15 -14.08
C GLU A 354 -13.63 15.56 -13.80
N ILE A 355 -13.95 15.74 -12.52
CA ILE A 355 -15.05 16.62 -12.18
C ILE A 355 -14.56 18.00 -12.62
N GLN A 356 -14.75 18.30 -13.90
CA GLN A 356 -14.70 19.65 -14.42
C GLN A 356 -15.85 20.45 -13.80
N VAL A 357 -15.86 20.52 -12.49
CA VAL A 357 -16.67 21.49 -11.78
C VAL A 357 -15.80 22.72 -11.71
N ASP A 358 -16.02 23.59 -12.67
CA ASP A 358 -15.55 24.97 -12.63
C ASP A 358 -16.29 25.71 -11.50
N VAL A 359 -16.03 25.29 -10.26
CA VAL A 359 -16.55 25.91 -9.05
C VAL A 359 -15.80 27.22 -8.90
N LYS A 360 -16.38 28.30 -9.40
CA LYS A 360 -15.89 29.63 -9.07
C LYS A 360 -15.89 29.75 -7.53
N PRO A 361 -14.72 30.03 -6.93
CA PRO A 361 -14.66 30.16 -5.48
C PRO A 361 -15.62 31.27 -5.02
N SER A 362 -16.22 31.09 -3.85
CA SER A 362 -17.05 32.12 -3.26
C SER A 362 -16.24 33.41 -3.05
N ALA A 363 -16.92 34.57 -3.03
CA ALA A 363 -16.24 35.86 -2.79
C ALA A 363 -15.47 35.86 -1.44
N GLU A 364 -15.96 35.11 -0.46
CA GLU A 364 -15.32 34.94 0.85
C GLU A 364 -14.06 34.06 0.73
N ALA A 365 -14.11 32.93 0.01
CA ALA A 365 -12.96 32.07 -0.23
C ALA A 365 -11.85 32.79 -0.98
N GLU A 366 -12.20 33.60 -2.00
CA GLU A 366 -11.23 34.40 -2.74
C GLU A 366 -10.60 35.51 -1.86
N LYS A 367 -11.40 36.12 -0.96
CA LYS A 367 -10.89 37.10 0.00
C LYS A 367 -9.87 36.49 0.96
N LEU A 368 -10.18 35.35 1.55
CA LEU A 368 -9.29 34.61 2.43
C LEU A 368 -8.01 34.16 1.72
N PHE A 369 -8.14 33.66 0.50
CA PHE A 369 -7.00 33.28 -0.33
C PHE A 369 -6.06 34.46 -0.61
N ARG A 370 -6.60 35.62 -0.99
CA ARG A 370 -5.80 36.84 -1.22
C ARG A 370 -5.13 37.35 0.07
N MET A 371 -5.78 37.18 1.22
CA MET A 371 -5.22 37.54 2.51
C MET A 371 -4.02 36.66 2.83
N GLY A 372 -4.11 35.33 2.65
CA GLY A 372 -2.99 34.42 2.81
C GLY A 372 -1.82 34.73 1.87
N LEU A 373 -2.09 35.01 0.59
CA LEU A 373 -1.05 35.44 -0.35
C LEU A 373 -0.34 36.74 0.07
N LYS A 374 -1.08 37.69 0.65
CA LYS A 374 -0.51 38.97 1.13
C LYS A 374 0.42 38.75 2.32
N LEU A 375 0.06 37.83 3.22
CA LEU A 375 0.87 37.45 4.38
C LEU A 375 2.18 36.79 3.94
N ILE A 376 2.13 35.85 2.98
CA ILE A 376 3.34 35.22 2.43
C ILE A 376 4.24 36.25 1.75
N LYS A 377 3.67 37.14 0.92
CA LYS A 377 4.46 38.12 0.15
C LYS A 377 5.24 39.12 1.03
N ASN A 378 4.74 39.40 2.21
CA ASN A 378 5.35 40.31 3.15
C ASN A 378 6.28 39.60 4.14
N GLU A 379 6.48 38.27 4.02
CA GLU A 379 7.22 37.42 4.95
C GLU A 379 6.75 37.59 6.42
N ALA A 380 5.49 38.05 6.61
CA ALA A 380 5.05 38.57 7.89
C ALA A 380 4.58 37.47 8.83
N ASP A 381 3.84 36.47 8.36
CA ASP A 381 3.29 35.41 9.21
C ASP A 381 2.80 34.22 8.38
N TYR A 382 3.63 33.18 8.31
CA TYR A 382 3.29 31.95 7.59
C TYR A 382 2.21 31.13 8.30
N GLU A 383 2.13 31.21 9.63
CA GLU A 383 1.12 30.48 10.41
C GLU A 383 -0.27 31.07 10.16
N GLU A 384 -0.40 32.40 10.18
CA GLU A 384 -1.66 33.07 9.85
C GLU A 384 -2.02 32.88 8.36
N ALA A 385 -1.03 32.84 7.46
CA ALA A 385 -1.26 32.51 6.05
C ALA A 385 -1.79 31.09 5.86
N TYR A 386 -1.25 30.10 6.60
CA TYR A 386 -1.76 28.73 6.61
C TYR A 386 -3.23 28.69 7.03
N HIS A 387 -3.58 29.35 8.11
CA HIS A 387 -4.98 29.44 8.58
C HIS A 387 -5.90 30.08 7.53
N CYS A 388 -5.48 31.14 6.87
CA CYS A 388 -6.25 31.77 5.80
C CYS A 388 -6.48 30.83 4.62
N PHE A 389 -5.44 30.09 4.18
CA PHE A 389 -5.59 29.10 3.10
C PHE A 389 -6.46 27.92 3.54
N HIS A 390 -6.34 27.47 4.79
CA HIS A 390 -7.15 26.37 5.32
C HIS A 390 -8.64 26.74 5.30
N GLN A 391 -9.01 27.93 5.77
CA GLN A 391 -10.38 28.41 5.70
C GLN A 391 -10.88 28.56 4.26
N ALA A 392 -10.03 29.07 3.35
CA ALA A 392 -10.37 29.14 1.93
C ALA A 392 -10.53 27.75 1.29
N ALA A 393 -9.74 26.76 1.69
CA ALA A 393 -9.79 25.39 1.20
C ALA A 393 -11.08 24.66 1.63
N ILE A 394 -11.54 24.87 2.86
CA ILE A 394 -12.85 24.41 3.35
C ILE A 394 -13.99 24.97 2.50
N LEU A 395 -13.85 26.20 2.01
CA LEU A 395 -14.78 26.83 1.06
C LEU A 395 -14.52 26.44 -0.41
N HIS A 396 -13.87 25.29 -0.62
CA HIS A 396 -13.56 24.68 -1.91
C HIS A 396 -12.68 25.52 -2.85
N HIS A 397 -11.83 26.40 -2.32
CA HIS A 397 -10.90 27.19 -3.12
C HIS A 397 -9.70 26.36 -3.58
N THR A 398 -9.68 25.92 -4.85
CA THR A 398 -8.67 25.02 -5.43
C THR A 398 -7.23 25.49 -5.25
N ARG A 399 -6.95 26.78 -5.50
CA ARG A 399 -5.60 27.33 -5.34
C ARG A 399 -5.15 27.42 -3.90
N ALA A 400 -6.10 27.55 -2.94
CA ALA A 400 -5.78 27.49 -1.52
C ALA A 400 -5.37 26.08 -1.09
N LYS A 401 -6.06 25.06 -1.58
CA LYS A 401 -5.69 23.65 -1.37
C LYS A 401 -4.27 23.36 -1.88
N TYR A 402 -3.93 23.84 -3.09
CA TYR A 402 -2.57 23.70 -3.63
C TYR A 402 -1.51 24.39 -2.77
N ASN A 403 -1.78 25.61 -2.28
CA ASN A 403 -0.86 26.32 -1.40
C ASN A 403 -0.68 25.64 -0.04
N LEU A 404 -1.74 25.02 0.52
CA LEU A 404 -1.61 24.18 1.72
C LEU A 404 -0.69 22.99 1.47
N GLY A 405 -0.82 22.33 0.31
CA GLY A 405 0.11 21.28 -0.10
C GLY A 405 1.56 21.76 -0.09
N LEU A 406 1.85 22.91 -0.67
CA LEU A 406 3.19 23.51 -0.67
C LEU A 406 3.68 23.89 0.73
N MET A 407 2.81 24.43 1.59
CA MET A 407 3.16 24.81 2.96
C MET A 407 3.51 23.61 3.82
N ASN A 408 2.71 22.53 3.74
CA ASN A 408 3.01 21.26 4.41
C ASN A 408 4.28 20.61 3.86
N PHE A 409 4.53 20.68 2.55
CA PHE A 409 5.74 20.16 1.94
C PHE A 409 6.99 20.88 2.43
N ASN A 410 6.95 22.21 2.50
CA ASN A 410 8.08 23.05 2.86
C ASN A 410 8.21 23.30 4.37
N GLY A 411 7.24 22.90 5.19
CA GLY A 411 7.21 23.23 6.62
C GLY A 411 7.10 24.72 6.89
N LYS A 412 6.33 25.46 6.06
CA LYS A 412 6.15 26.92 6.20
C LYS A 412 4.82 27.23 6.89
N GLY A 413 4.88 27.76 8.12
CA GLY A 413 3.72 28.06 8.95
C GLY A 413 3.05 26.82 9.57
N VAL A 414 3.59 25.65 9.32
CA VAL A 414 3.18 24.35 9.87
C VAL A 414 4.40 23.43 9.85
N GLU A 415 4.42 22.43 10.71
CA GLU A 415 5.45 21.39 10.65
C GLU A 415 5.39 20.65 9.30
N ARG A 416 6.57 20.30 8.77
CA ARG A 416 6.69 19.63 7.48
C ARG A 416 6.04 18.24 7.54
N ASN A 417 5.03 18.01 6.69
CA ASN A 417 4.30 16.76 6.61
C ASN A 417 4.01 16.40 5.14
N LEU A 418 4.67 15.35 4.62
CA LEU A 418 4.48 14.90 3.24
C LEU A 418 3.10 14.27 3.00
N ASP A 419 2.51 13.65 4.03
CA ASP A 419 1.20 13.02 3.92
C ASP A 419 0.09 14.06 3.83
N GLU A 420 0.14 15.10 4.67
CA GLU A 420 -0.75 16.26 4.55
C GLU A 420 -0.54 17.02 3.25
N SER A 421 0.71 17.13 2.81
CA SER A 421 1.03 17.74 1.51
C SER A 421 0.38 16.96 0.37
N TYR A 422 0.51 15.64 0.36
CA TYR A 422 -0.11 14.74 -0.61
C TYR A 422 -1.64 14.86 -0.58
N HIS A 423 -2.25 14.83 0.61
CA HIS A 423 -3.70 15.03 0.77
C HIS A 423 -4.18 16.34 0.13
N TRP A 424 -3.53 17.46 0.42
CA TRP A 424 -3.95 18.75 -0.11
C TRP A 424 -3.71 18.88 -1.62
N PHE A 425 -2.63 18.30 -2.16
CA PHE A 425 -2.43 18.25 -3.62
C PHE A 425 -3.48 17.41 -4.30
N ARG A 426 -3.88 16.28 -3.72
CA ARG A 426 -4.97 15.44 -4.22
C ARG A 426 -6.30 16.20 -4.25
N GLU A 427 -6.63 16.86 -3.16
CA GLU A 427 -7.82 17.69 -3.10
C GLU A 427 -7.81 18.83 -4.13
N ALA A 428 -6.68 19.46 -4.38
CA ALA A 428 -6.57 20.48 -5.41
C ALA A 428 -6.67 19.91 -6.84
N ALA A 429 -6.13 18.71 -7.06
CA ALA A 429 -6.16 18.02 -8.34
C ALA A 429 -7.58 17.59 -8.73
N LYS A 430 -8.40 17.09 -7.79
CA LYS A 430 -9.83 16.79 -7.96
C LYS A 430 -10.62 17.98 -8.52
N TYR A 431 -10.22 19.20 -8.17
CA TYR A 431 -10.84 20.43 -8.67
C TYR A 431 -10.07 21.05 -9.86
N GLY A 432 -9.37 20.24 -10.65
CA GLY A 432 -8.79 20.63 -11.93
C GLY A 432 -7.44 21.36 -11.89
N SER A 433 -6.73 21.38 -10.76
CA SER A 433 -5.41 22.01 -10.66
C SER A 433 -4.32 21.19 -11.36
N LYS A 434 -3.84 21.64 -12.54
CA LYS A 434 -2.73 20.99 -13.25
C LYS A 434 -1.42 20.96 -12.45
N ASN A 435 -1.14 22.04 -11.70
CA ASN A 435 0.06 22.10 -10.87
C ASN A 435 -0.02 21.12 -9.70
N ALA A 436 -1.23 20.94 -9.14
CA ALA A 436 -1.44 19.96 -8.08
C ALA A 436 -1.25 18.52 -8.58
N ARG A 437 -1.67 18.20 -9.82
CA ARG A 437 -1.44 16.87 -10.42
C ARG A 437 0.05 16.56 -10.56
N LYS A 438 0.86 17.54 -11.03
CA LYS A 438 2.32 17.35 -11.09
C LYS A 438 2.92 17.18 -9.69
N ALA A 439 2.55 18.05 -8.76
CA ALA A 439 3.03 17.99 -7.37
C ALA A 439 2.62 16.67 -6.67
N LEU A 440 1.44 16.15 -6.99
CA LEU A 440 0.95 14.87 -6.48
C LEU A 440 1.85 13.70 -6.89
N LYS A 441 2.21 13.61 -8.18
CA LYS A 441 3.14 12.58 -8.67
C LYS A 441 4.47 12.63 -7.93
N SER A 442 5.06 13.82 -7.81
CA SER A 442 6.35 14.01 -7.13
C SER A 442 6.28 13.70 -5.64
N THR A 443 5.25 14.18 -4.95
CA THR A 443 5.07 13.92 -3.51
C THR A 443 4.91 12.43 -3.25
N ARG A 444 4.23 11.70 -4.13
CA ARG A 444 4.09 10.25 -4.08
C ARG A 444 5.45 9.54 -4.17
N VAL A 445 6.29 9.92 -5.15
CA VAL A 445 7.65 9.39 -5.27
C VAL A 445 8.46 9.65 -4.01
N LEU A 446 8.42 10.88 -3.48
CA LEU A 446 9.15 11.24 -2.27
C LEU A 446 8.64 10.51 -1.01
N ARG A 447 7.33 10.28 -0.89
CA ARG A 447 6.77 9.44 0.18
C ARG A 447 7.33 8.03 0.09
N LYS A 448 7.34 7.41 -1.10
CA LYS A 448 7.89 6.07 -1.32
C LYS A 448 9.39 6.02 -1.00
N ILE A 449 10.17 7.00 -1.44
CA ILE A 449 11.60 7.11 -1.10
C ILE A 449 11.82 7.14 0.42
N ARG A 450 10.97 7.83 1.19
CA ARG A 450 11.07 7.89 2.66
C ARG A 450 10.58 6.63 3.36
N MET A 451 9.58 5.95 2.79
CA MET A 451 9.01 4.72 3.36
C MET A 451 9.89 3.49 3.09
N ASN A 452 10.60 3.47 1.97
CA ASN A 452 11.51 2.37 1.62
C ASN A 452 12.81 2.44 2.45
N THR A 453 12.71 2.07 3.72
CA THR A 453 13.88 1.75 4.55
C THR A 453 14.26 0.27 4.47
N VAL A 454 13.61 -0.52 3.63
CA VAL A 454 13.88 -1.94 3.44
C VAL A 454 14.90 -2.12 2.31
N GLU A 455 15.96 -2.84 2.62
CA GLU A 455 17.04 -3.29 1.76
C GLU A 455 16.52 -4.16 0.60
N HIS A 456 15.90 -3.55 -0.43
CA HIS A 456 16.09 -4.05 -1.78
C HIS A 456 17.49 -3.60 -2.20
N GLU A 457 18.19 -4.41 -2.97
CA GLU A 457 19.48 -4.07 -3.59
C GLU A 457 19.33 -2.73 -4.29
N THR A 458 19.48 -1.65 -3.52
CA THR A 458 19.54 -0.31 -4.09
C THR A 458 20.77 -0.32 -4.98
N PRO A 459 20.70 0.18 -6.23
CA PRO A 459 21.87 0.30 -7.06
C PRO A 459 22.91 1.08 -6.26
N GLU A 460 23.97 0.40 -5.87
CA GLU A 460 25.08 1.03 -5.18
C GLU A 460 25.90 1.78 -6.24
N PHE A 461 26.00 3.08 -6.06
CA PHE A 461 27.00 3.85 -6.79
C PHE A 461 28.39 3.31 -6.44
N ASP A 462 29.34 3.40 -7.36
CA ASP A 462 30.71 2.96 -7.12
C ASP A 462 31.22 3.53 -5.78
N THR A 463 31.37 2.65 -4.80
CA THR A 463 31.77 3.00 -3.43
C THR A 463 33.14 3.65 -3.37
N GLU A 464 34.03 3.34 -4.33
CA GLU A 464 35.35 3.97 -4.46
C GLU A 464 35.20 5.41 -4.96
N LEU A 465 34.32 5.69 -5.91
CA LEU A 465 34.01 7.01 -6.42
C LEU A 465 33.39 7.88 -5.31
N VAL A 466 32.31 7.40 -4.72
CA VAL A 466 31.57 8.10 -3.64
C VAL A 466 32.48 8.37 -2.43
N GLY A 467 33.30 7.40 -2.04
CA GLY A 467 34.22 7.53 -0.89
C GLY A 467 35.34 8.58 -1.08
N ARG A 468 35.63 8.99 -2.32
CA ARG A 468 36.60 10.05 -2.61
C ARG A 468 36.01 11.45 -2.75
N MET A 469 34.69 11.54 -2.87
CA MET A 469 33.99 12.81 -3.06
C MET A 469 33.92 13.64 -1.78
N THR A 470 34.06 14.92 -1.92
CA THR A 470 33.75 15.90 -0.87
C THR A 470 32.22 16.02 -0.69
N LYS A 471 31.76 16.60 0.41
CA LYS A 471 30.31 16.83 0.62
C LYS A 471 29.67 17.69 -0.49
N GLU A 472 30.38 18.65 -1.01
CA GLU A 472 29.94 19.48 -2.15
C GLU A 472 29.84 18.66 -3.43
N GLN A 473 30.79 17.76 -3.68
CA GLN A 473 30.77 16.85 -4.83
C GLN A 473 29.66 15.80 -4.71
N LEU A 474 29.38 15.28 -3.51
CA LEU A 474 28.28 14.36 -3.26
C LEU A 474 26.92 15.03 -3.50
N PHE A 475 26.73 16.25 -3.02
CA PHE A 475 25.51 16.99 -3.29
C PHE A 475 25.33 17.30 -4.78
N TRP A 476 26.41 17.69 -5.46
CA TRP A 476 26.41 17.91 -6.90
C TRP A 476 26.09 16.63 -7.68
N PHE A 477 26.68 15.48 -7.27
CA PHE A 477 26.39 14.19 -7.89
C PHE A 477 24.95 13.77 -7.68
N ALA A 478 24.43 13.91 -6.47
CA ALA A 478 23.02 13.67 -6.19
C ALA A 478 22.10 14.57 -7.03
N SER A 479 22.47 15.85 -7.22
CA SER A 479 21.75 16.78 -8.09
C SER A 479 21.78 16.34 -9.55
N ALA A 480 22.91 15.83 -10.04
CA ALA A 480 23.04 15.32 -11.40
C ALA A 480 22.18 14.06 -11.62
N VAL A 481 22.14 13.15 -10.64
CA VAL A 481 21.24 11.97 -10.67
C VAL A 481 19.78 12.41 -10.71
N VAL A 482 19.37 13.34 -9.85
CA VAL A 482 18.01 13.90 -9.88
C VAL A 482 17.69 14.53 -11.24
N ALA A 483 18.64 15.28 -11.82
CA ALA A 483 18.45 15.90 -13.13
C ALA A 483 18.25 14.84 -14.25
N MET A 484 19.05 13.76 -14.24
CA MET A 484 18.92 12.66 -15.21
C MET A 484 17.55 11.99 -15.12
N VAL A 485 17.15 11.56 -13.93
CA VAL A 485 15.86 10.91 -13.71
C VAL A 485 14.67 11.81 -14.02
N MET A 486 14.83 13.13 -13.98
CA MET A 486 13.75 14.08 -14.28
C MET A 486 13.70 14.50 -15.75
N ALA A 487 14.60 13.99 -16.60
CA ALA A 487 14.76 14.48 -17.99
C ALA A 487 13.57 14.10 -18.89
N ASP A 488 13.00 12.92 -18.75
CA ASP A 488 11.96 12.38 -19.64
C ASP A 488 10.50 12.60 -19.17
N GLU A 489 10.31 13.26 -18.01
CA GLU A 489 9.00 13.48 -17.36
C GLU A 489 8.32 12.20 -16.86
N HIS A 490 9.01 11.08 -16.82
CA HIS A 490 8.57 9.80 -16.27
C HIS A 490 9.58 9.32 -15.22
N ILE A 491 9.14 8.60 -14.19
CA ILE A 491 10.04 7.99 -13.20
C ILE A 491 9.63 6.55 -13.03
N ASP A 492 10.42 5.65 -13.60
CA ASP A 492 10.21 4.22 -13.49
C ASP A 492 10.68 3.64 -12.13
N LEU A 493 10.52 2.33 -11.95
CA LEU A 493 10.87 1.65 -10.70
C LEU A 493 12.39 1.65 -10.44
N HIS A 494 13.21 1.48 -11.48
CA HIS A 494 14.67 1.44 -11.38
C HIS A 494 15.23 2.83 -11.11
N GLU A 495 14.70 3.84 -11.76
CA GLU A 495 15.07 5.25 -11.56
C GLU A 495 14.75 5.74 -10.15
N ARG A 496 13.64 5.26 -9.54
CA ARG A 496 13.32 5.52 -8.12
C ARG A 496 14.42 5.04 -7.19
N SER A 497 15.03 3.89 -7.48
CA SER A 497 16.15 3.35 -6.70
C SER A 497 17.37 4.26 -6.76
N PHE A 498 17.67 4.83 -7.94
CA PHE A 498 18.75 5.80 -8.10
C PHE A 498 18.47 7.12 -7.35
N LEU A 499 17.23 7.63 -7.41
CA LEU A 499 16.83 8.81 -6.63
C LEU A 499 16.99 8.56 -5.11
N HIS A 500 16.56 7.41 -4.63
CA HIS A 500 16.72 7.02 -3.24
C HIS A 500 18.19 6.97 -2.84
N SER A 501 19.02 6.30 -3.65
CA SER A 501 20.46 6.20 -3.39
C SER A 501 21.14 7.56 -3.43
N ALA A 502 20.78 8.43 -4.39
CA ALA A 502 21.32 9.78 -4.50
C ALA A 502 21.00 10.67 -3.28
N ILE A 503 19.76 10.65 -2.80
CA ILE A 503 19.34 11.41 -1.62
C ILE A 503 20.10 10.93 -0.37
N ARG A 504 20.38 9.64 -0.25
CA ARG A 504 21.17 9.07 0.87
C ARG A 504 22.64 9.44 0.87
N LEU A 505 23.19 9.88 -0.25
CA LEU A 505 24.57 10.39 -0.31
C LEU A 505 24.74 11.74 0.40
N VAL A 506 23.65 12.45 0.65
CA VAL A 506 23.65 13.81 1.21
C VAL A 506 23.32 13.76 2.69
N ASP A 507 24.23 14.26 3.55
CA ASP A 507 24.04 14.27 5.00
C ASP A 507 23.29 15.54 5.50
N ASP A 508 23.29 16.61 4.73
CA ASP A 508 22.72 17.89 5.14
C ASP A 508 21.22 17.96 4.86
N THR A 509 20.42 18.08 5.92
CA THR A 509 18.95 18.11 5.84
C THR A 509 18.42 19.23 4.92
N LYS A 510 19.11 20.38 4.81
CA LYS A 510 18.67 21.47 3.93
C LYS A 510 18.91 21.13 2.47
N GLN A 511 20.06 20.51 2.17
CA GLN A 511 20.38 20.05 0.82
C GLN A 511 19.44 18.92 0.38
N ILE A 512 19.08 18.00 1.29
CA ILE A 512 18.05 16.97 1.02
C ILE A 512 16.72 17.65 0.68
N GLN A 513 16.28 18.63 1.48
CA GLN A 513 15.06 19.38 1.22
C GLN A 513 15.09 20.12 -0.12
N GLU A 514 16.24 20.66 -0.50
CA GLU A 514 16.43 21.32 -1.79
C GLU A 514 16.25 20.34 -2.96
N LEU A 515 16.86 19.16 -2.91
CA LEU A 515 16.67 18.10 -3.93
C LEU A 515 15.21 17.66 -4.03
N GLU A 516 14.57 17.42 -2.90
CA GLU A 516 13.16 17.04 -2.87
C GLU A 516 12.25 18.15 -3.44
N GLU A 517 12.62 19.42 -3.28
CA GLU A 517 11.87 20.55 -3.87
C GLU A 517 12.01 20.59 -5.40
N TYR A 518 13.18 20.26 -5.96
CA TYR A 518 13.36 20.11 -7.41
C TYR A 518 12.53 18.95 -7.95
N ILE A 519 12.53 17.78 -7.29
CA ILE A 519 11.70 16.64 -7.64
C ILE A 519 10.22 17.03 -7.61
N LEU A 520 9.75 17.72 -6.55
CA LEU A 520 8.37 18.16 -6.44
C LEU A 520 7.92 19.03 -7.60
N ARG A 521 8.81 19.92 -8.05
CA ARG A 521 8.50 20.86 -9.13
C ARG A 521 8.68 20.29 -10.52
N TRP A 522 9.15 19.07 -10.66
CA TRP A 522 9.59 18.49 -11.93
C TRP A 522 10.58 19.41 -12.64
N GLN A 523 11.58 19.87 -11.93
CA GLN A 523 12.63 20.74 -12.44
C GLN A 523 13.98 20.10 -12.16
N ALA A 524 14.83 20.07 -13.17
CA ALA A 524 16.21 19.65 -12.97
C ALA A 524 16.93 20.63 -12.03
N PRO A 525 17.68 20.15 -11.01
CA PRO A 525 18.55 20.99 -10.21
C PRO A 525 19.57 21.72 -11.10
N PRO A 526 19.93 22.98 -10.81
CA PRO A 526 21.01 23.63 -11.50
C PRO A 526 22.33 22.96 -11.15
N LEU A 527 23.14 22.67 -12.16
CA LEU A 527 24.46 22.09 -12.00
C LEU A 527 25.52 23.19 -12.21
N GLU A 528 26.14 23.64 -11.13
CA GLU A 528 27.22 24.62 -11.17
C GLU A 528 28.56 23.93 -11.52
N GLU A 529 29.52 24.72 -12.05
CA GLU A 529 30.86 24.20 -12.34
C GLU A 529 31.54 23.67 -11.07
N ILE A 530 31.95 22.42 -11.08
CA ILE A 530 32.67 21.78 -9.98
C ILE A 530 33.86 20.98 -10.51
N LYS A 531 34.93 20.94 -9.73
CA LYS A 531 36.16 20.25 -10.14
C LYS A 531 36.20 18.83 -9.63
N PHE A 532 36.41 17.89 -10.55
CA PHE A 532 36.71 16.49 -10.27
C PHE A 532 38.09 16.10 -10.78
N SER A 533 38.67 15.03 -10.24
CA SER A 533 39.87 14.45 -10.85
C SER A 533 39.50 13.78 -12.20
N LYS A 534 40.48 13.61 -13.10
CA LYS A 534 40.21 12.99 -14.40
C LYS A 534 39.55 11.62 -14.27
N LYS A 535 40.03 10.78 -13.35
CA LYS A 535 39.48 9.46 -13.08
C LYS A 535 38.03 9.53 -12.55
N ASP A 536 37.73 10.48 -11.66
CA ASP A 536 36.39 10.61 -11.08
C ASP A 536 35.39 11.14 -12.12
N LYS A 537 35.79 11.99 -13.05
CA LYS A 537 34.95 12.47 -14.17
C LYS A 537 34.48 11.31 -15.05
N GLU A 538 35.40 10.42 -15.45
CA GLU A 538 35.09 9.24 -16.27
C GLU A 538 34.10 8.31 -15.55
N GLN A 539 34.35 7.97 -14.30
CA GLN A 539 33.48 7.11 -13.49
C GLN A 539 32.11 7.73 -13.18
N LEU A 540 32.07 9.06 -13.04
CA LEU A 540 30.84 9.80 -12.82
C LEU A 540 29.94 9.77 -14.06
N LEU A 541 30.51 10.01 -15.26
CA LEU A 541 29.76 9.91 -16.51
C LEU A 541 29.28 8.48 -16.78
N GLU A 542 30.11 7.49 -16.50
CA GLU A 542 29.70 6.08 -16.62
C GLU A 542 28.51 5.77 -15.70
N SER A 543 28.52 6.27 -14.46
CA SER A 543 27.41 6.12 -13.53
C SER A 543 26.14 6.80 -14.02
N LEU A 544 26.22 8.01 -14.58
CA LEU A 544 25.07 8.73 -15.13
C LEU A 544 24.54 8.09 -16.42
N LEU A 545 25.42 7.57 -17.26
CA LEU A 545 25.03 6.82 -18.46
C LEU A 545 24.30 5.53 -18.12
N ASN A 546 24.72 4.83 -17.06
CA ASN A 546 24.02 3.64 -16.58
C ASN A 546 22.60 3.98 -16.09
N ILE A 547 22.39 5.15 -15.49
CA ILE A 547 21.05 5.61 -15.09
C ILE A 547 20.19 5.83 -16.33
N ALA A 548 20.69 6.58 -17.30
CA ALA A 548 20.00 6.90 -18.55
C ALA A 548 19.68 5.69 -19.42
N THR A 549 20.34 4.56 -19.23
CA THR A 549 20.15 3.34 -20.04
C THR A 549 19.42 2.23 -19.30
N VAL A 550 19.08 2.43 -18.05
CA VAL A 550 18.48 1.40 -17.18
C VAL A 550 17.13 0.92 -17.70
N ASP A 551 16.31 1.82 -18.18
CA ASP A 551 14.96 1.56 -18.72
C ASP A 551 14.97 1.06 -20.20
N ARG A 552 16.15 0.92 -20.80
CA ARG A 552 16.38 0.56 -22.22
C ARG A 552 15.87 1.58 -23.23
N SER A 553 15.52 2.78 -22.79
CA SER A 553 15.15 3.89 -23.66
C SER A 553 16.09 5.06 -23.39
N PHE A 554 17.09 5.27 -24.22
CA PHE A 554 17.94 6.46 -24.16
C PHE A 554 17.36 7.51 -25.07
N ASP A 555 16.74 8.53 -24.49
CA ASP A 555 16.04 9.56 -25.25
C ASP A 555 16.94 10.77 -25.57
N GLU A 556 16.51 11.60 -26.53
CA GLU A 556 17.27 12.77 -26.99
C GLU A 556 17.49 13.81 -25.87
N ARG A 557 16.64 13.86 -24.85
CA ARG A 557 16.74 14.82 -23.72
C ARG A 557 17.79 14.37 -22.71
N GLU A 558 17.85 13.09 -22.42
CA GLU A 558 18.87 12.47 -21.57
C GLU A 558 20.25 12.60 -22.21
N GLU A 559 20.35 12.35 -23.52
CA GLU A 559 21.56 12.55 -24.27
C GLU A 559 22.04 14.01 -24.20
N GLN A 560 21.16 14.99 -24.44
CA GLN A 560 21.48 16.42 -24.33
C GLN A 560 21.91 16.80 -22.91
N LEU A 561 21.27 16.27 -21.89
CA LEU A 561 21.61 16.53 -20.49
C LEU A 561 22.99 15.94 -20.15
N LEU A 562 23.30 14.75 -20.63
CA LEU A 562 24.59 14.10 -20.43
C LEU A 562 25.74 14.94 -21.04
N TYR A 563 25.56 15.49 -22.25
CA TYR A 563 26.49 16.42 -22.86
C TYR A 563 26.63 17.74 -22.06
N GLN A 564 25.54 18.27 -21.52
CA GLN A 564 25.58 19.43 -20.65
C GLN A 564 26.37 19.15 -19.37
N ILE A 565 26.11 18.03 -18.72
CA ILE A 565 26.84 17.58 -17.51
C ILE A 565 28.34 17.45 -17.82
N ALA A 566 28.69 16.79 -18.89
CA ALA A 566 30.09 16.65 -19.31
C ALA A 566 30.78 17.99 -19.53
N THR A 567 30.08 18.94 -20.14
CA THR A 567 30.59 20.31 -20.32
C THR A 567 30.83 20.99 -18.97
N VAL A 568 29.90 20.85 -18.01
CA VAL A 568 30.00 21.44 -16.66
C VAL A 568 31.19 20.91 -15.87
N ILE A 569 31.52 19.62 -16.04
CA ILE A 569 32.70 19.01 -15.41
C ILE A 569 33.96 19.07 -16.24
N ASP A 570 33.97 19.84 -17.34
CA ASP A 570 35.12 20.05 -18.22
C ASP A 570 35.62 18.74 -18.87
N ILE A 571 34.72 18.04 -19.58
CA ILE A 571 35.02 16.93 -20.47
C ILE A 571 34.66 17.36 -21.90
N SER A 572 35.53 17.09 -22.85
CA SER A 572 35.27 17.40 -24.25
C SER A 572 34.31 16.40 -24.91
N THR A 573 33.55 16.86 -25.91
CA THR A 573 32.66 15.98 -26.69
C THR A 573 33.40 14.84 -27.37
N GLU A 574 34.64 15.00 -27.77
CA GLU A 574 35.49 13.95 -28.35
C GLU A 574 35.83 12.83 -27.31
N GLU A 575 35.89 13.17 -26.02
CA GLU A 575 36.14 12.20 -24.94
C GLU A 575 34.87 11.43 -24.54
N ILE A 576 33.67 11.93 -24.89
CA ILE A 576 32.40 11.24 -24.63
C ILE A 576 32.10 10.22 -25.74
N GLU A 577 32.46 10.51 -26.99
CA GLU A 577 32.20 9.66 -28.14
C GLU A 577 33.19 8.46 -28.26
N ASN A 578 34.28 8.43 -27.46
CA ASN A 578 35.28 7.35 -27.43
C ASN A 578 35.11 6.44 -26.22
#